data_dc58362b8c9a46435972d654ccc8a0b4
#
_entry.id   dc58362b8c9a46435972d654ccc8a0b4
#
_cell.length_a   1.000
_cell.length_b   1.000
_cell.length_c   1.000
_cell.angle_alpha   90.00
_cell.angle_beta   90.00
_cell.angle_gamma   90.00
#
_symmetry.space_group_name_H-M   'P 1'
#
loop_
_entity.id
_entity.type
_entity.pdbx_description
1 polymer ?
#
loop_
_entity_poly.entity_id
_entity_poly.type
_entity_poly.pdbx_seq_one_letter_code
_entity_poly.pdbx_strand_id
1 'polypeptide(L)'
;MTSFSYKAAVLLGAAAVAASCSDMKQIKHLPYPETERGDVVDNYFGTEVPDPYRWLEDDNSEATAAWVAAENAVTQDYLSQIPFRGAIRERLTELWNYPKEGAPAKHGDWWYYTYNDGLQNQAVIWRTKEPGTPGEVFLDPNTLS
;
A
#
# COMPACT_ATOMS: atom_id res chain seq x y z
N MET A 1 -42.50 13.72 44.49
CA MET A 1 -42.56 13.83 43.03
C MET A 1 -41.32 14.58 42.60
N THR A 2 -40.27 13.87 42.26
CA THR A 2 -38.95 14.44 41.94
C THR A 2 -38.81 14.53 40.40
N SER A 3 -39.01 15.72 39.87
CA SER A 3 -38.67 16.06 38.50
C SER A 3 -37.15 16.09 38.37
N PHE A 4 -36.54 14.95 38.10
CA PHE A 4 -35.13 14.89 37.80
C PHE A 4 -34.94 15.44 36.36
N SER A 5 -34.31 16.59 36.28
CA SER A 5 -34.24 17.41 35.08
C SER A 5 -33.40 16.71 33.99
N TYR A 6 -34.06 16.27 32.91
CA TYR A 6 -33.37 15.69 31.70
C TYR A 6 -32.29 16.65 31.13
N LYS A 7 -32.35 17.93 31.48
CA LYS A 7 -31.33 18.92 31.11
C LYS A 7 -29.95 18.60 31.71
N ALA A 8 -29.88 18.01 32.92
CA ALA A 8 -28.61 17.59 33.50
C ALA A 8 -28.00 16.37 32.80
N ALA A 9 -28.84 15.43 32.36
CA ALA A 9 -28.37 14.26 31.61
C ALA A 9 -27.88 14.62 30.20
N VAL A 10 -28.48 15.60 29.53
CA VAL A 10 -28.04 16.10 28.22
C VAL A 10 -26.73 16.85 28.34
N LEU A 11 -26.50 17.63 29.39
CA LEU A 11 -25.23 18.33 29.61
C LEU A 11 -24.10 17.39 29.95
N LEU A 12 -24.34 16.31 30.69
CA LEU A 12 -23.32 15.27 30.94
C LEU A 12 -22.98 14.46 29.69
N GLY A 13 -23.95 14.18 28.82
CA GLY A 13 -23.71 13.52 27.54
C GLY A 13 -22.89 14.38 26.57
N ALA A 14 -23.17 15.67 26.48
CA ALA A 14 -22.40 16.61 25.66
C ALA A 14 -20.95 16.80 26.16
N ALA A 15 -20.73 16.81 27.47
CA ALA A 15 -19.38 16.88 28.03
C ALA A 15 -18.53 15.61 27.76
N ALA A 16 -19.16 14.42 27.76
CA ALA A 16 -18.46 13.17 27.46
C ALA A 16 -18.04 13.08 25.98
N VAL A 17 -18.85 13.58 25.04
CA VAL A 17 -18.50 13.65 23.63
C VAL A 17 -17.37 14.67 23.36
N ALA A 18 -17.39 15.81 24.04
CA ALA A 18 -16.32 16.80 23.92
C ALA A 18 -14.97 16.31 24.49
N ALA A 19 -14.98 15.49 25.55
CA ALA A 19 -13.77 14.90 26.14
C ALA A 19 -13.15 13.83 25.21
N SER A 20 -13.95 13.13 24.39
CA SER A 20 -13.43 12.13 23.45
C SER A 20 -12.70 12.75 22.25
N CYS A 21 -12.94 14.02 21.94
CA CYS A 21 -12.23 14.76 20.87
C CYS A 21 -10.89 15.38 21.33
N SER A 22 -10.63 15.44 22.64
CA SER A 22 -9.40 16.06 23.18
C SER A 22 -8.19 15.13 23.15
N ASP A 23 -8.37 13.84 22.87
CA ASP A 23 -7.29 12.85 22.79
C ASP A 23 -6.78 12.59 21.35
N MET A 24 -7.09 13.49 20.41
CA MET A 24 -6.36 13.50 19.13
C MET A 24 -4.91 13.88 19.46
N LYS A 25 -4.06 12.87 19.67
CA LYS A 25 -2.61 13.05 19.72
C LYS A 25 -2.24 13.91 18.52
N GLN A 26 -1.61 15.06 18.79
CA GLN A 26 -1.11 15.91 17.72
C GLN A 26 -0.33 15.02 16.75
N ILE A 27 -0.72 15.04 15.47
CA ILE A 27 0.00 14.33 14.43
C ILE A 27 1.43 14.85 14.48
N LYS A 28 2.37 13.99 14.90
CA LYS A 28 3.79 14.35 14.96
C LYS A 28 4.23 14.63 13.51
N HIS A 29 4.58 15.88 13.23
CA HIS A 29 5.16 16.23 11.95
C HIS A 29 6.54 15.56 11.85
N LEU A 30 6.71 14.68 10.87
CA LEU A 30 8.00 14.02 10.62
C LEU A 30 8.93 14.97 9.87
N PRO A 31 10.22 14.97 10.17
CA PRO A 31 11.21 15.84 9.53
C PRO A 31 11.64 15.26 8.17
N TYR A 32 10.72 15.25 7.20
CA TYR A 32 11.06 14.85 5.82
C TYR A 32 12.08 15.82 5.22
N PRO A 33 13.01 15.32 4.38
CA PRO A 33 13.94 16.16 3.65
C PRO A 33 13.20 17.19 2.78
N GLU A 34 13.80 18.36 2.62
CA GLU A 34 13.28 19.36 1.68
C GLU A 34 13.50 18.88 0.24
N THR A 35 12.42 18.80 -0.54
CA THR A 35 12.49 18.37 -1.94
C THR A 35 12.97 19.53 -2.81
N GLU A 36 14.01 19.30 -3.61
CA GLU A 36 14.54 20.30 -4.54
C GLU A 36 13.47 20.72 -5.56
N ARG A 37 13.42 22.03 -5.84
CA ARG A 37 12.46 22.61 -6.79
C ARG A 37 13.20 23.11 -8.02
N GLY A 38 12.81 22.60 -9.20
CA GLY A 38 13.27 23.08 -10.51
C GLY A 38 12.40 24.24 -11.05
N ASP A 39 12.81 24.75 -12.19
CA ASP A 39 12.21 25.90 -12.86
C ASP A 39 11.39 25.50 -14.12
N VAL A 40 10.99 24.23 -14.23
CA VAL A 40 10.23 23.75 -15.39
C VAL A 40 8.84 24.33 -15.40
N VAL A 41 8.43 24.84 -16.56
CA VAL A 41 7.10 25.39 -16.80
C VAL A 41 6.57 24.85 -18.12
N ASP A 42 5.39 24.23 -18.08
CA ASP A 42 4.67 23.79 -19.27
C ASP A 42 3.68 24.85 -19.75
N ASN A 43 3.47 24.92 -21.07
CA ASN A 43 2.45 25.81 -21.64
C ASN A 43 1.29 24.98 -22.20
N TYR A 44 0.13 25.07 -21.56
CA TYR A 44 -1.09 24.41 -21.98
C TYR A 44 -2.03 25.44 -22.62
N PHE A 45 -2.02 25.49 -23.95
CA PHE A 45 -2.92 26.40 -24.73
C PHE A 45 -2.80 27.88 -24.34
N GLY A 46 -1.59 28.34 -24.02
CA GLY A 46 -1.33 29.72 -23.62
C GLY A 46 -1.34 29.94 -22.11
N THR A 47 -1.62 28.93 -21.31
CA THR A 47 -1.53 28.98 -19.84
C THR A 47 -0.24 28.32 -19.36
N GLU A 48 0.58 29.08 -18.63
CA GLU A 48 1.80 28.59 -18.02
C GLU A 48 1.48 27.86 -16.72
N VAL A 49 1.98 26.60 -16.60
CA VAL A 49 1.80 25.74 -15.43
C VAL A 49 3.18 25.33 -14.94
N PRO A 50 3.63 25.82 -13.76
CA PRO A 50 4.89 25.42 -13.17
C PRO A 50 4.86 23.95 -12.73
N ASP A 51 5.93 23.23 -13.05
CA ASP A 51 6.16 21.87 -12.58
C ASP A 51 7.55 21.74 -11.93
N PRO A 52 7.68 22.19 -10.67
CA PRO A 52 8.97 22.24 -10.00
C PRO A 52 9.53 20.87 -9.65
N TYR A 53 8.78 19.80 -9.80
CA TYR A 53 9.18 18.45 -9.46
C TYR A 53 9.28 17.52 -10.69
N ARG A 54 9.33 18.06 -11.88
CA ARG A 54 9.49 17.33 -13.14
C ARG A 54 10.65 16.34 -13.13
N TRP A 55 11.73 16.65 -12.42
CA TRP A 55 12.90 15.81 -12.31
C TRP A 55 12.62 14.45 -11.65
N LEU A 56 11.55 14.33 -10.84
CA LEU A 56 11.10 13.07 -10.24
C LEU A 56 10.46 12.11 -11.24
N GLU A 57 10.11 12.55 -12.45
CA GLU A 57 9.56 11.67 -13.49
C GLU A 57 10.63 10.70 -14.06
N ASP A 58 11.91 11.04 -13.94
CA ASP A 58 12.99 10.13 -14.28
C ASP A 58 13.33 9.23 -13.10
N ASP A 59 12.60 8.11 -13.00
CA ASP A 59 12.73 7.10 -11.95
C ASP A 59 14.05 6.31 -12.00
N ASN A 60 14.81 6.41 -13.12
CA ASN A 60 16.13 5.80 -13.28
C ASN A 60 17.29 6.76 -12.93
N SER A 61 17.03 8.02 -12.63
CA SER A 61 18.07 8.98 -12.27
C SER A 61 18.61 8.74 -10.85
N GLU A 62 19.91 9.03 -10.67
CA GLU A 62 20.55 8.97 -9.35
C GLU A 62 19.91 9.96 -8.36
N ALA A 63 19.45 11.12 -8.85
CA ALA A 63 18.82 12.14 -8.03
C ALA A 63 17.48 11.64 -7.46
N THR A 64 16.64 11.04 -8.30
CA THR A 64 15.37 10.43 -7.87
C THR A 64 15.59 9.27 -6.90
N ALA A 65 16.56 8.40 -7.19
CA ALA A 65 16.92 7.30 -6.30
C ALA A 65 17.39 7.80 -4.92
N ALA A 66 18.23 8.84 -4.89
CA ALA A 66 18.69 9.44 -3.63
C ALA A 66 17.54 10.09 -2.83
N TRP A 67 16.65 10.79 -3.51
CA TRP A 67 15.46 11.38 -2.88
C TRP A 67 14.55 10.30 -2.28
N VAL A 68 14.24 9.25 -3.04
CA VAL A 68 13.43 8.11 -2.56
C VAL A 68 14.09 7.46 -1.33
N ALA A 69 15.41 7.28 -1.35
CA ALA A 69 16.12 6.70 -0.21
C ALA A 69 16.02 7.58 1.05
N ALA A 70 16.15 8.90 0.90
CA ALA A 70 16.05 9.84 2.01
C ALA A 70 14.63 9.89 2.62
N GLU A 71 13.59 9.95 1.80
CA GLU A 71 12.19 9.91 2.22
C GLU A 71 11.84 8.59 2.93
N ASN A 72 12.32 7.47 2.37
CA ASN A 72 12.12 6.15 2.97
C ASN A 72 12.84 6.01 4.31
N ALA A 73 14.00 6.64 4.51
CA ALA A 73 14.72 6.60 5.78
C ALA A 73 13.86 7.18 6.92
N VAL A 74 13.21 8.33 6.71
CA VAL A 74 12.32 8.95 7.70
C VAL A 74 11.11 8.04 7.97
N THR A 75 10.52 7.50 6.92
CA THR A 75 9.36 6.60 7.03
C THR A 75 9.71 5.33 7.80
N GLN A 76 10.83 4.68 7.48
CA GLN A 76 11.24 3.45 8.15
C GLN A 76 11.66 3.68 9.60
N ASP A 77 12.32 4.81 9.92
CA ASP A 77 12.61 5.18 11.30
C ASP A 77 11.32 5.25 12.14
N TYR A 78 10.30 5.96 11.63
CA TYR A 78 9.01 6.05 12.31
C TYR A 78 8.34 4.68 12.46
N LEU A 79 8.25 3.89 11.37
CA LEU A 79 7.57 2.59 11.37
C LEU A 79 8.29 1.56 12.25
N SER A 80 9.62 1.66 12.42
CA SER A 80 10.40 0.74 13.25
C SER A 80 10.07 0.89 14.74
N GLN A 81 9.58 2.06 15.15
CA GLN A 81 9.20 2.36 16.54
C GLN A 81 7.82 1.77 16.93
N ILE A 82 7.06 1.21 15.98
CA ILE A 82 5.75 0.60 16.26
C ILE A 82 5.95 -0.81 16.84
N PRO A 83 5.67 -1.03 18.14
CA PRO A 83 6.06 -2.27 18.83
C PRO A 83 5.32 -3.51 18.32
N PHE A 84 4.12 -3.35 17.73
CA PHE A 84 3.31 -4.46 17.23
C PHE A 84 3.45 -4.70 15.72
N ARG A 85 4.30 -3.92 15.02
CA ARG A 85 4.50 -4.05 13.56
C ARG A 85 4.98 -5.45 13.17
N GLY A 86 5.89 -6.04 13.95
CA GLY A 86 6.39 -7.40 13.74
C GLY A 86 5.28 -8.44 13.81
N ALA A 87 4.50 -8.41 14.87
CA ALA A 87 3.38 -9.35 15.07
C ALA A 87 2.31 -9.25 13.97
N ILE A 88 2.00 -8.04 13.50
CA ILE A 88 1.08 -7.85 12.36
C ILE A 88 1.67 -8.46 11.10
N ARG A 89 2.95 -8.22 10.81
CA ARG A 89 3.61 -8.78 9.62
C ARG A 89 3.59 -10.31 9.65
N GLU A 90 3.97 -10.92 10.77
CA GLU A 90 3.95 -12.37 10.94
C GLU A 90 2.54 -12.94 10.71
N ARG A 91 1.53 -12.32 11.32
CA ARG A 91 0.15 -12.76 11.15
C ARG A 91 -0.36 -12.61 9.72
N LEU A 92 -0.04 -11.51 9.05
CA LEU A 92 -0.39 -11.33 7.64
C LEU A 92 0.32 -12.34 6.73
N THR A 93 1.60 -12.61 6.98
CA THR A 93 2.37 -13.62 6.25
C THR A 93 1.74 -15.00 6.40
N GLU A 94 1.40 -15.41 7.63
CA GLU A 94 0.71 -16.66 7.91
C GLU A 94 -0.63 -16.77 7.18
N LEU A 95 -1.45 -15.72 7.27
CA LEU A 95 -2.77 -15.69 6.65
C LEU A 95 -2.72 -15.69 5.13
N TRP A 96 -1.67 -15.11 4.53
CA TRP A 96 -1.52 -14.99 3.08
C TRP A 96 -0.82 -16.19 2.44
N ASN A 97 -0.10 -16.97 3.27
CA ASN A 97 0.68 -18.12 2.82
C ASN A 97 -0.21 -19.36 2.64
N TYR A 98 -1.03 -19.34 1.59
CA TYR A 98 -1.82 -20.49 1.15
C TYR A 98 -1.81 -20.60 -0.38
N PRO A 99 -1.90 -21.81 -0.95
CA PRO A 99 -1.94 -21.99 -2.39
C PRO A 99 -3.18 -21.31 -3.01
N LYS A 100 -2.96 -20.64 -4.14
CA LYS A 100 -4.01 -19.93 -4.89
C LYS A 100 -3.97 -20.41 -6.33
N GLU A 101 -5.09 -20.93 -6.83
CA GLU A 101 -5.23 -21.42 -8.19
C GLU A 101 -6.34 -20.68 -8.92
N GLY A 102 -6.05 -20.23 -10.13
CA GLY A 102 -7.03 -19.62 -11.01
C GLY A 102 -7.82 -20.67 -11.81
N ALA A 103 -9.03 -20.33 -12.23
CA ALA A 103 -9.85 -21.20 -13.04
C ALA A 103 -9.15 -21.52 -14.38
N PRO A 104 -9.08 -22.80 -14.82
CA PRO A 104 -8.48 -23.16 -16.09
C PRO A 104 -9.25 -22.63 -17.28
N ALA A 105 -8.55 -22.09 -18.28
CA ALA A 105 -9.09 -21.65 -19.55
C ALA A 105 -8.49 -22.43 -20.71
N LYS A 106 -9.33 -22.87 -21.67
CA LYS A 106 -8.89 -23.65 -22.82
C LYS A 106 -8.43 -22.74 -23.96
N HIS A 107 -7.21 -23.02 -24.46
CA HIS A 107 -6.67 -22.40 -25.68
C HIS A 107 -6.04 -23.49 -26.56
N GLY A 108 -6.64 -23.74 -27.72
CA GLY A 108 -6.26 -24.86 -28.58
C GLY A 108 -6.44 -26.20 -27.86
N ASP A 109 -5.36 -26.97 -27.80
CA ASP A 109 -5.34 -28.32 -27.20
C ASP A 109 -4.90 -28.31 -25.72
N TRP A 110 -4.73 -27.12 -25.15
CA TRP A 110 -4.23 -26.95 -23.79
C TRP A 110 -5.20 -26.16 -22.93
N TRP A 111 -5.13 -26.46 -21.62
CA TRP A 111 -5.76 -25.69 -20.58
C TRP A 111 -4.67 -24.93 -19.81
N TYR A 112 -4.87 -23.63 -19.60
CA TYR A 112 -3.97 -22.74 -18.89
C TYR A 112 -4.62 -22.28 -17.60
N TYR A 113 -3.84 -22.26 -16.54
CA TYR A 113 -4.27 -21.76 -15.23
C TYR A 113 -3.10 -21.06 -14.53
N THR A 114 -3.42 -20.19 -13.58
CA THR A 114 -2.44 -19.55 -12.75
C THR A 114 -2.35 -20.28 -11.41
N TYR A 115 -1.13 -20.41 -10.89
CA TYR A 115 -0.90 -21.00 -9.59
C TYR A 115 0.16 -20.19 -8.83
N ASN A 116 -0.13 -19.88 -7.54
CA ASN A 116 0.80 -19.28 -6.60
C ASN A 116 0.85 -20.17 -5.37
N ASP A 117 2.03 -20.58 -4.94
CA ASP A 117 2.23 -21.51 -3.82
C ASP A 117 1.98 -20.85 -2.44
N GLY A 118 1.80 -19.52 -2.41
CA GLY A 118 1.48 -18.75 -1.22
C GLY A 118 2.11 -17.36 -1.25
N LEU A 119 3.43 -17.26 -1.21
CA LEU A 119 4.17 -16.00 -1.06
C LEU A 119 4.97 -15.58 -2.29
N GLN A 120 4.84 -16.26 -3.41
CA GLN A 120 5.46 -15.83 -4.66
C GLN A 120 4.94 -14.45 -5.07
N ASN A 121 5.82 -13.59 -5.60
CA ASN A 121 5.46 -12.23 -6.05
C ASN A 121 4.42 -12.25 -7.16
N GLN A 122 4.58 -13.20 -8.12
CA GLN A 122 3.68 -13.39 -9.26
C GLN A 122 3.17 -14.82 -9.28
N ALA A 123 1.94 -15.01 -9.73
CA ALA A 123 1.43 -16.34 -10.00
C ALA A 123 2.10 -16.92 -11.26
N VAL A 124 2.51 -18.17 -11.18
CA VAL A 124 3.09 -18.91 -12.32
C VAL A 124 1.97 -19.39 -13.24
N ILE A 125 2.16 -19.28 -14.54
CA ILE A 125 1.21 -19.81 -15.54
C ILE A 125 1.58 -21.25 -15.85
N TRP A 126 0.63 -22.13 -15.61
CA TRP A 126 0.73 -23.56 -15.88
C TRP A 126 -0.16 -23.96 -17.05
N ARG A 127 0.15 -25.07 -17.69
CA ARG A 127 -0.72 -25.67 -18.70
C ARG A 127 -0.85 -27.19 -18.50
N THR A 128 -1.99 -27.73 -18.86
CA THR A 128 -2.28 -29.17 -18.82
C THR A 128 -3.12 -29.58 -20.02
N LYS A 129 -3.12 -30.86 -20.36
CA LYS A 129 -4.01 -31.41 -21.41
C LYS A 129 -5.43 -31.62 -20.92
N GLU A 130 -5.61 -31.83 -19.63
CA GLU A 130 -6.90 -32.11 -19.00
C GLU A 130 -7.01 -31.42 -17.64
N PRO A 131 -8.08 -30.65 -17.39
CA PRO A 131 -8.31 -30.01 -16.09
C PRO A 131 -8.30 -31.03 -14.93
N GLY A 132 -7.67 -30.64 -13.81
CA GLY A 132 -7.56 -31.51 -12.65
C GLY A 132 -6.42 -32.54 -12.72
N THR A 133 -5.63 -32.56 -13.79
CA THR A 133 -4.40 -33.35 -13.89
C THR A 133 -3.15 -32.48 -13.65
N PRO A 134 -2.04 -33.06 -13.17
CA PRO A 134 -0.78 -32.31 -13.02
C PRO A 134 -0.38 -31.64 -14.33
N GLY A 135 -0.08 -30.35 -14.26
CA GLY A 135 0.38 -29.55 -15.38
C GLY A 135 1.88 -29.37 -15.42
N GLU A 136 2.35 -28.66 -16.40
CA GLU A 136 3.73 -28.18 -16.51
C GLU A 136 3.77 -26.64 -16.51
N VAL A 137 4.87 -26.06 -16.05
CA VAL A 137 5.07 -24.61 -16.10
C VAL A 137 5.12 -24.16 -17.55
N PHE A 138 4.25 -23.26 -17.91
CA PHE A 138 4.26 -22.61 -19.22
C PHE A 138 5.06 -21.31 -19.20
N LEU A 139 4.85 -20.48 -18.18
CA LEU A 139 5.57 -19.23 -17.97
C LEU A 139 5.67 -18.92 -16.50
N ASP A 140 6.89 -18.66 -16.02
CA ASP A 140 7.14 -18.16 -14.66
C ASP A 140 7.58 -16.70 -14.71
N PRO A 141 6.68 -15.74 -14.41
CA PRO A 141 7.04 -14.32 -14.40
C PRO A 141 8.08 -13.95 -13.33
N ASN A 142 8.24 -14.75 -12.27
CA ASN A 142 9.22 -14.50 -11.22
C ASN A 142 10.68 -14.66 -11.72
N THR A 143 10.87 -15.26 -12.88
CA THR A 143 12.19 -15.45 -13.51
C THR A 143 12.50 -14.40 -14.57
N LEU A 144 11.55 -13.51 -14.88
CA LEU A 144 11.67 -12.44 -15.87
C LEU A 144 12.04 -11.14 -15.14
N SER A 145 13.30 -10.85 -14.97
CA SER A 145 13.78 -9.58 -14.38
C SER A 145 14.92 -8.97 -15.18
#